data_6108b07e16fae330a4e00047b24fe479
#
_entry.id   6108b07e16fae330a4e00047b24fe479
#
_cell.length_a   1.000
_cell.length_b   1.000
_cell.length_c   1.000
_cell.angle_alpha   90.00
_cell.angle_beta   90.00
_cell.angle_gamma   90.00
#
_symmetry.space_group_name_H-M   'P 1'
#
loop_
_entity.id
_entity.type
_entity.pdbx_description
1 polymer ?
#
loop_
_entity_poly.entity_id
_entity_poly.type
_entity_poly.pdbx_seq_one_letter_code
_entity_poly.pdbx_strand_id
1 'polypeptide(L)'
;ATGESGVWMHYRKGLRDPQTGNYSVQLWRQRRWANNKGPIDIQDAGVRVFAFRERVMGGTPYRVVNPESIVEITDTAQVEVWEGSTTPIAQRIRVHGTGHADLGDRNRVFVVQSYRTPEMDYFSPKALPYLQQLVDKYAEAGVQLNALYSDEMHIQQDWSYFQHHDNGEFALRYVSPGLAKAYADQFGAEYSDFAKYL
;
A
#
# COMPACT_ATOMS: atom_id res chain seq x y z
N ALA A 1 -0.25 0.84 -23.44
CA ALA A 1 -0.35 0.48 -22.01
C ALA A 1 0.00 -0.99 -21.82
N THR A 2 0.73 -1.33 -20.78
CA THR A 2 1.12 -2.72 -20.47
C THR A 2 -0.07 -3.59 -20.09
N GLY A 3 -1.25 -2.99 -19.86
CA GLY A 3 -2.49 -3.69 -19.47
C GLY A 3 -2.57 -4.06 -17.99
N GLU A 4 -1.51 -3.83 -17.23
CA GLU A 4 -1.44 -4.11 -15.81
C GLU A 4 -1.00 -2.82 -15.09
N SER A 5 -1.72 -2.47 -14.05
CA SER A 5 -1.43 -1.29 -13.23
C SER A 5 -0.94 -1.71 -11.86
N GLY A 6 -0.03 -0.94 -11.32
CA GLY A 6 0.40 -1.10 -9.94
C GLY A 6 -0.73 -0.81 -8.95
N VAL A 7 -0.56 -1.28 -7.75
CA VAL A 7 -1.47 -1.02 -6.65
C VAL A 7 -0.75 -0.12 -5.65
N TRP A 8 -1.39 0.99 -5.30
CA TRP A 8 -0.99 1.80 -4.16
C TRP A 8 -1.65 1.29 -2.90
N MET A 9 -0.91 1.32 -1.82
CA MET A 9 -1.43 1.00 -0.51
C MET A 9 -1.13 2.13 0.46
N HIS A 10 -2.18 2.72 1.03
CA HIS A 10 -2.09 3.50 2.24
C HIS A 10 -2.29 2.60 3.43
N TYR A 11 -1.46 2.70 4.42
CA TYR A 11 -1.64 1.89 5.60
C TYR A 11 -1.43 2.67 6.89
N ARG A 12 -2.10 2.23 7.92
CA ARG A 12 -1.94 2.79 9.26
C ARG A 12 -2.12 1.73 10.32
N LYS A 13 -1.24 1.79 11.31
CA LYS A 13 -1.32 0.98 12.50
C LYS A 13 -2.20 1.66 13.56
N GLY A 14 -3.01 0.87 14.25
CA GLY A 14 -3.85 1.32 15.35
C GLY A 14 -3.82 0.38 16.54
N LEU A 15 -4.49 0.81 17.60
CA LEU A 15 -4.72 -0.02 18.78
C LEU A 15 -5.90 -0.95 18.54
N ARG A 16 -5.82 -2.16 19.09
CA ARG A 16 -6.91 -3.09 19.27
C ARG A 16 -6.99 -3.46 20.74
N ASP A 17 -8.19 -3.44 21.26
CA ASP A 17 -8.45 -3.95 22.60
C ASP A 17 -8.43 -5.48 22.59
N PRO A 18 -7.51 -6.13 23.28
CA PRO A 18 -7.43 -7.59 23.28
C PRO A 18 -8.62 -8.28 23.95
N GLN A 19 -9.36 -7.57 24.83
CA GLN A 19 -10.51 -8.13 25.57
C GLN A 19 -11.79 -8.09 24.76
N THR A 20 -12.04 -6.95 24.10
CA THR A 20 -13.29 -6.73 23.35
C THR A 20 -13.13 -6.95 21.86
N GLY A 21 -11.90 -6.92 21.35
CA GLY A 21 -11.62 -6.92 19.93
C GLY A 21 -11.80 -5.56 19.26
N ASN A 22 -12.26 -4.54 19.96
CA ASN A 22 -12.58 -3.24 19.39
C ASN A 22 -11.34 -2.52 18.84
N TYR A 23 -11.52 -1.90 17.68
CA TYR A 23 -10.52 -1.04 17.06
C TYR A 23 -11.17 0.11 16.30
N SER A 24 -10.41 1.20 16.14
CA SER A 24 -10.80 2.34 15.31
C SER A 24 -9.54 3.04 14.81
N VAL A 25 -9.40 3.14 13.49
CA VAL A 25 -8.23 3.73 12.83
C VAL A 25 -8.70 4.72 11.78
N GLN A 26 -8.12 5.91 11.79
CA GLN A 26 -8.35 6.92 10.77
C GLN A 26 -7.19 6.91 9.80
N LEU A 27 -7.49 6.99 8.51
CA LEU A 27 -6.50 7.15 7.46
C LEU A 27 -7.07 7.93 6.29
N TRP A 28 -6.20 8.38 5.39
CA TRP A 28 -6.61 9.03 4.17
C TRP A 28 -6.98 8.00 3.09
N ARG A 29 -8.07 8.27 2.37
CA ARG A 29 -8.42 7.58 1.15
C ARG A 29 -8.30 8.55 -0.01
N GLN A 30 -7.42 8.22 -0.96
CA GLN A 30 -7.25 9.01 -2.18
C GLN A 30 -8.45 8.83 -3.09
N ARG A 31 -8.86 9.92 -3.75
CA ARG A 31 -9.92 9.94 -4.76
C ARG A 31 -9.36 10.27 -6.13
N ARG A 32 -8.40 11.18 -6.16
CA ARG A 32 -7.77 11.67 -7.38
C ARG A 32 -6.32 11.96 -7.12
N TRP A 33 -5.53 11.77 -8.14
CA TRP A 33 -4.16 12.25 -8.15
C TRP A 33 -4.11 13.59 -8.87
N ALA A 34 -3.63 14.64 -8.23
CA ALA A 34 -3.41 15.94 -8.85
C ALA A 34 -1.98 16.01 -9.40
N ASN A 35 -1.86 16.22 -10.69
CA ASN A 35 -0.58 16.56 -11.32
C ASN A 35 -0.74 17.80 -12.20
N ASN A 36 0.36 18.27 -12.83
CA ASN A 36 0.35 19.45 -13.70
C ASN A 36 -0.53 19.32 -14.95
N LYS A 37 -1.01 18.11 -15.26
CA LYS A 37 -1.86 17.81 -16.42
C LYS A 37 -3.34 17.63 -16.05
N GLY A 38 -3.68 17.83 -14.79
CA GLY A 38 -5.05 17.67 -14.28
C GLY A 38 -5.22 16.42 -13.39
N PRO A 39 -6.42 16.27 -12.83
CA PRO A 39 -6.70 15.16 -11.93
C PRO A 39 -6.77 13.82 -12.67
N ILE A 40 -6.14 12.81 -12.11
CA ILE A 40 -6.26 11.42 -12.53
C ILE A 40 -7.15 10.72 -11.53
N ASP A 41 -8.23 10.10 -11.99
CA ASP A 41 -9.10 9.31 -11.12
C ASP A 41 -8.39 8.05 -10.66
N ILE A 42 -8.49 7.78 -9.37
CA ILE A 42 -7.93 6.60 -8.72
C ILE A 42 -9.08 5.66 -8.38
N GLN A 43 -8.91 4.40 -8.73
CA GLN A 43 -9.89 3.38 -8.40
C GLN A 43 -9.62 2.81 -7.02
N ASP A 44 -10.62 2.88 -6.14
CA ASP A 44 -10.61 2.22 -4.85
C ASP A 44 -10.58 0.69 -5.05
N ALA A 45 -9.61 0.03 -4.46
CA ALA A 45 -9.46 -1.43 -4.49
C ALA A 45 -9.78 -2.08 -3.13
N GLY A 46 -10.37 -1.31 -2.21
CA GLY A 46 -10.88 -1.78 -0.94
C GLY A 46 -9.94 -1.60 0.24
N VAL A 47 -10.47 -1.95 1.39
CA VAL A 47 -9.78 -1.93 2.69
C VAL A 47 -9.56 -3.35 3.16
N ARG A 48 -8.39 -3.62 3.70
CA ARG A 48 -8.10 -4.85 4.46
C ARG A 48 -7.64 -4.49 5.87
N VAL A 49 -7.95 -5.33 6.82
CA VAL A 49 -7.58 -5.14 8.23
C VAL A 49 -6.94 -6.41 8.77
N PHE A 50 -5.80 -6.24 9.39
CA PHE A 50 -5.05 -7.33 10.01
C PHE A 50 -4.87 -7.06 11.50
N ALA A 51 -5.14 -8.04 12.34
CA ALA A 51 -4.83 -8.01 13.76
C ALA A 51 -3.53 -8.76 14.02
N PHE A 52 -2.71 -8.23 14.92
CA PHE A 52 -1.42 -8.84 15.26
C PHE A 52 -0.98 -8.47 16.68
N ARG A 53 0.01 -9.21 17.15
CA ARG A 53 0.66 -8.92 18.42
C ARG A 53 1.94 -8.14 18.21
N GLU A 54 2.01 -6.96 18.80
CA GLU A 54 3.22 -6.15 18.87
C GLU A 54 3.80 -6.20 20.29
N ARG A 55 5.09 -6.41 20.40
CA ARG A 55 5.83 -6.39 21.66
C ARG A 55 6.95 -5.37 21.60
N VAL A 56 7.18 -4.68 22.70
CA VAL A 56 8.38 -3.86 22.86
C VAL A 56 9.56 -4.78 23.18
N MET A 57 10.64 -4.58 22.47
CA MET A 57 11.88 -5.29 22.75
C MET A 57 12.57 -4.62 23.96
N GLY A 58 12.71 -5.35 25.04
CA GLY A 58 13.25 -4.82 26.30
C GLY A 58 14.60 -4.13 26.12
N GLY A 59 14.76 -2.96 26.73
CA GLY A 59 15.98 -2.14 26.66
C GLY A 59 16.21 -1.41 25.33
N THR A 60 15.24 -1.45 24.40
CA THR A 60 15.34 -0.76 23.11
C THR A 60 14.06 -0.02 22.78
N PRO A 61 14.07 0.96 21.85
CA PRO A 61 12.86 1.59 21.32
C PRO A 61 12.15 0.71 20.28
N TYR A 62 12.69 -0.43 19.93
CA TYR A 62 12.19 -1.26 18.85
C TYR A 62 10.96 -2.06 19.27
N ARG A 63 10.09 -2.24 18.29
CA ARG A 63 8.91 -3.07 18.39
C ARG A 63 9.02 -4.22 17.41
N VAL A 64 8.62 -5.39 17.83
CA VAL A 64 8.67 -6.61 17.02
C VAL A 64 7.28 -7.19 16.86
N VAL A 65 7.03 -7.71 15.67
CA VAL A 65 5.82 -8.44 15.30
C VAL A 65 6.23 -9.85 14.93
N ASN A 66 5.55 -10.85 15.48
CA ASN A 66 5.66 -12.22 14.96
C ASN A 66 4.75 -12.34 13.73
N PRO A 67 5.28 -12.61 12.54
CA PRO A 67 4.48 -12.75 11.32
C PRO A 67 3.36 -13.80 11.44
N GLU A 68 3.59 -14.88 12.17
CA GLU A 68 2.60 -15.92 12.41
C GLU A 68 1.40 -15.45 13.26
N SER A 69 1.58 -14.34 14.00
CA SER A 69 0.49 -13.76 14.79
C SER A 69 -0.50 -12.94 13.94
N ILE A 70 -0.17 -12.67 12.69
CA ILE A 70 -0.96 -11.79 11.82
C ILE A 70 -2.16 -12.55 11.28
N VAL A 71 -3.36 -12.07 11.63
CA VAL A 71 -4.65 -12.63 11.19
C VAL A 71 -5.46 -11.54 10.50
N GLU A 72 -6.03 -11.85 9.35
CA GLU A 72 -6.94 -10.95 8.67
C GLU A 72 -8.31 -10.95 9.37
N ILE A 73 -8.85 -9.74 9.60
CA ILE A 73 -10.14 -9.49 10.24
C ILE A 73 -10.98 -8.50 9.43
N THR A 74 -10.78 -8.46 8.12
CA THR A 74 -11.46 -7.52 7.21
C THR A 74 -12.98 -7.67 7.23
N ASP A 75 -13.49 -8.89 7.48
CA ASP A 75 -14.90 -9.20 7.61
C ASP A 75 -15.61 -8.44 8.74
N THR A 76 -14.86 -7.97 9.74
CA THR A 76 -15.38 -7.17 10.86
C THR A 76 -15.37 -5.68 10.60
N ALA A 77 -14.74 -5.24 9.52
CA ALA A 77 -14.46 -3.84 9.27
C ALA A 77 -15.67 -3.07 8.73
N GLN A 78 -15.93 -1.94 9.35
CA GLN A 78 -16.83 -0.91 8.85
C GLN A 78 -16.02 0.29 8.43
N VAL A 79 -16.34 0.87 7.26
CA VAL A 79 -15.65 2.03 6.70
C VAL A 79 -16.61 3.19 6.65
N GLU A 80 -16.26 4.27 7.34
CA GLU A 80 -17.04 5.51 7.38
C GLU A 80 -16.22 6.67 6.86
N VAL A 81 -16.85 7.57 6.11
CA VAL A 81 -16.23 8.84 5.75
C VAL A 81 -16.33 9.78 6.95
N TRP A 82 -15.20 10.36 7.35
CA TRP A 82 -15.19 11.35 8.40
C TRP A 82 -15.82 12.65 7.92
N GLU A 83 -16.84 13.12 8.62
CA GLU A 83 -17.55 14.36 8.26
C GLU A 83 -16.61 15.56 8.15
N GLY A 84 -16.84 16.39 7.15
CA GLY A 84 -16.05 17.59 6.91
C GLY A 84 -14.61 17.37 6.40
N SER A 85 -14.20 16.12 6.16
CA SER A 85 -12.84 15.81 5.75
C SER A 85 -12.66 15.58 4.25
N THR A 86 -13.72 15.69 3.47
CA THR A 86 -13.66 15.42 2.03
C THR A 86 -13.11 16.62 1.27
N THR A 87 -12.06 16.38 0.50
CA THR A 87 -11.49 17.31 -0.47
C THR A 87 -11.67 16.80 -1.90
N PRO A 88 -11.39 17.59 -2.94
CA PRO A 88 -11.43 17.11 -4.32
C PRO A 88 -10.51 15.91 -4.59
N ILE A 89 -9.41 15.79 -3.88
CA ILE A 89 -8.36 14.76 -4.12
C ILE A 89 -8.35 13.64 -3.11
N ALA A 90 -8.85 13.85 -1.89
CA ALA A 90 -8.81 12.84 -0.82
C ALA A 90 -9.96 13.02 0.16
N GLN A 91 -10.19 12.00 0.97
CA GLN A 91 -11.11 12.06 2.10
C GLN A 91 -10.53 11.28 3.28
N ARG A 92 -10.82 11.75 4.50
CA ARG A 92 -10.50 11.01 5.70
C ARG A 92 -11.56 9.93 5.90
N ILE A 93 -11.11 8.71 6.15
CA ILE A 93 -12.00 7.61 6.52
C ILE A 93 -11.65 7.13 7.92
N ARG A 94 -12.64 6.55 8.57
CA ARG A 94 -12.50 5.78 9.79
C ARG A 94 -12.82 4.32 9.48
N VAL A 95 -11.87 3.45 9.76
CA VAL A 95 -12.05 2.00 9.69
C VAL A 95 -12.13 1.49 11.11
N HIS A 96 -13.24 0.88 11.46
CA HIS A 96 -13.49 0.41 12.82
C HIS A 96 -14.28 -0.89 12.81
N GLY A 97 -14.29 -1.57 13.94
CA GLY A 97 -15.06 -2.80 14.12
C GLY A 97 -14.78 -3.46 15.44
N THR A 98 -15.48 -4.55 15.68
CA THR A 98 -15.22 -5.47 16.77
C THR A 98 -14.65 -6.74 16.15
N GLY A 99 -13.31 -6.80 16.10
CA GLY A 99 -12.62 -7.94 15.50
C GLY A 99 -12.44 -9.04 16.51
N HIS A 100 -13.12 -10.15 16.31
CA HIS A 100 -12.90 -11.46 16.92
C HIS A 100 -12.23 -11.46 18.31
N ALA A 101 -13.03 -11.40 19.39
CA ALA A 101 -12.51 -11.34 20.76
C ALA A 101 -11.64 -12.56 21.13
N ASP A 102 -11.84 -13.68 20.45
CA ASP A 102 -11.08 -14.93 20.60
C ASP A 102 -9.65 -14.88 20.05
N LEU A 103 -9.27 -13.83 19.35
CA LEU A 103 -7.89 -13.64 18.85
C LEU A 103 -6.86 -13.35 19.96
N GLY A 104 -7.31 -13.35 21.22
CA GLY A 104 -6.42 -13.27 22.39
C GLY A 104 -5.61 -11.98 22.47
N ASP A 105 -4.31 -12.10 22.64
CA ASP A 105 -3.40 -11.00 22.98
C ASP A 105 -2.97 -10.10 21.81
N ARG A 106 -3.63 -10.19 20.67
CA ARG A 106 -3.38 -9.30 19.53
C ARG A 106 -3.85 -7.89 19.85
N ASN A 107 -2.89 -7.03 20.15
CA ASN A 107 -3.08 -5.68 20.70
C ASN A 107 -3.03 -4.56 19.65
N ARG A 108 -2.83 -4.92 18.38
CA ARG A 108 -2.71 -3.98 17.26
C ARG A 108 -3.57 -4.40 16.09
N VAL A 109 -3.95 -3.40 15.32
CA VAL A 109 -4.47 -3.58 13.96
C VAL A 109 -3.62 -2.81 12.97
N PHE A 110 -3.61 -3.32 11.76
CA PHE A 110 -3.02 -2.70 10.60
C PHE A 110 -4.08 -2.58 9.53
N VAL A 111 -4.40 -1.36 9.14
CA VAL A 111 -5.41 -1.06 8.13
C VAL A 111 -4.71 -0.69 6.85
N VAL A 112 -5.04 -1.37 5.78
CA VAL A 112 -4.50 -1.15 4.43
C VAL A 112 -5.63 -0.73 3.51
N GLN A 113 -5.55 0.47 2.96
CA GLN A 113 -6.41 0.96 1.89
C GLN A 113 -5.67 0.84 0.57
N SER A 114 -6.20 0.07 -0.34
CA SER A 114 -5.59 -0.20 -1.63
C SER A 114 -6.24 0.60 -2.75
N TYR A 115 -5.46 0.94 -3.78
CA TYR A 115 -5.88 1.69 -4.97
C TYR A 115 -5.28 1.08 -6.22
N ARG A 116 -6.01 1.18 -7.33
CA ARG A 116 -5.45 0.97 -8.67
C ARG A 116 -5.13 2.30 -9.28
N THR A 117 -3.92 2.40 -9.82
CA THR A 117 -3.42 3.61 -10.46
C THR A 117 -3.00 3.30 -11.89
N PRO A 118 -3.03 4.29 -12.81
CA PRO A 118 -2.57 4.11 -14.18
C PRO A 118 -1.03 4.09 -14.32
N GLU A 119 -0.32 3.78 -13.25
CA GLU A 119 1.13 3.69 -13.24
C GLU A 119 1.59 2.34 -13.79
N MET A 120 2.78 2.34 -14.40
CA MET A 120 3.35 1.13 -14.98
C MET A 120 3.75 0.15 -13.89
N ASP A 121 3.36 -1.11 -14.05
CA ASP A 121 3.92 -2.20 -13.27
C ASP A 121 5.27 -2.62 -13.84
N TYR A 122 6.35 -2.26 -13.16
CA TYR A 122 7.72 -2.59 -13.57
C TYR A 122 8.05 -4.09 -13.48
N PHE A 123 7.27 -4.85 -12.72
CA PHE A 123 7.41 -6.31 -12.62
C PHE A 123 6.54 -7.07 -13.62
N SER A 124 5.74 -6.35 -14.41
CA SER A 124 4.99 -6.97 -15.50
C SER A 124 5.97 -7.49 -16.59
N PRO A 125 5.75 -8.70 -17.12
CA PRO A 125 6.55 -9.19 -18.24
C PRO A 125 6.44 -8.32 -19.50
N LYS A 126 5.45 -7.41 -19.55
CA LYS A 126 5.27 -6.44 -20.63
C LYS A 126 6.06 -5.15 -20.45
N ALA A 127 6.62 -4.90 -19.26
CA ALA A 127 7.29 -3.63 -18.95
C ALA A 127 8.55 -3.43 -19.80
N LEU A 128 9.44 -4.42 -19.83
CA LEU A 128 10.67 -4.34 -20.61
C LEU A 128 10.41 -4.22 -22.12
N PRO A 129 9.56 -5.03 -22.75
CA PRO A 129 9.20 -4.85 -24.15
C PRO A 129 8.61 -3.49 -24.46
N TYR A 130 7.80 -2.94 -23.57
CA TYR A 130 7.24 -1.59 -23.74
C TYR A 130 8.33 -0.51 -23.71
N LEU A 131 9.24 -0.57 -22.74
CA LEU A 131 10.36 0.37 -22.66
C LEU A 131 11.29 0.24 -23.88
N GLN A 132 11.56 -0.96 -24.34
CA GLN A 132 12.33 -1.20 -25.56
C GLN A 132 11.67 -0.55 -26.78
N GLN A 133 10.35 -0.70 -26.96
CA GLN A 133 9.62 -0.03 -28.03
C GLN A 133 9.73 1.50 -27.99
N LEU A 134 9.82 2.09 -26.80
CA LEU A 134 10.03 3.54 -26.67
C LEU A 134 11.42 3.94 -27.18
N VAL A 135 12.45 3.18 -26.85
CA VAL A 135 13.81 3.42 -27.34
C VAL A 135 13.88 3.22 -28.85
N ASP A 136 13.28 2.16 -29.37
CA ASP A 136 13.25 1.85 -30.81
C ASP A 136 12.61 2.98 -31.61
N LYS A 137 11.53 3.61 -31.12
CA LYS A 137 10.90 4.78 -31.76
C LYS A 137 11.84 5.98 -31.91
N TYR A 138 12.71 6.22 -30.93
CA TYR A 138 13.72 7.26 -31.07
C TYR A 138 14.75 6.91 -32.15
N ALA A 139 15.19 5.65 -32.20
CA ALA A 139 16.11 5.19 -33.22
C ALA A 139 15.50 5.27 -34.64
N GLU A 140 14.23 4.84 -34.80
CA GLU A 140 13.47 4.95 -36.05
C GLU A 140 13.30 6.40 -36.52
N ALA A 141 13.16 7.33 -35.57
CA ALA A 141 13.09 8.76 -35.85
C ALA A 141 14.47 9.41 -36.13
N GLY A 142 15.55 8.62 -36.20
CA GLY A 142 16.89 9.09 -36.45
C GLY A 142 17.53 9.82 -35.27
N VAL A 143 16.96 9.72 -34.07
CA VAL A 143 17.51 10.33 -32.86
C VAL A 143 18.60 9.44 -32.29
N GLN A 144 19.82 9.96 -32.21
CA GLN A 144 20.92 9.28 -31.53
C GLN A 144 20.87 9.62 -30.03
N LEU A 145 20.57 8.64 -29.20
CA LEU A 145 20.60 8.77 -27.75
C LEU A 145 22.01 8.52 -27.25
N ASN A 146 22.67 9.55 -26.68
CA ASN A 146 23.97 9.40 -26.05
C ASN A 146 23.88 8.88 -24.61
N ALA A 147 22.74 9.11 -23.96
CA ALA A 147 22.44 8.63 -22.60
C ALA A 147 20.94 8.55 -22.38
N LEU A 148 20.54 7.66 -21.50
CA LEU A 148 19.21 7.59 -20.93
C LEU A 148 19.32 8.00 -19.45
N TYR A 149 18.63 9.06 -19.07
CA TYR A 149 18.50 9.47 -17.67
C TYR A 149 17.10 9.12 -17.16
N SER A 150 17.04 8.46 -16.03
CA SER A 150 15.80 8.24 -15.29
C SER A 150 15.97 8.81 -13.90
N ASP A 151 15.07 9.73 -13.53
CA ASP A 151 15.00 10.26 -12.18
C ASP A 151 14.09 9.36 -11.32
N GLU A 152 14.47 9.20 -10.06
CA GLU A 152 13.67 8.60 -9.00
C GLU A 152 12.72 7.48 -9.48
N MET A 153 13.26 6.34 -9.86
CA MET A 153 12.43 5.16 -10.10
C MET A 153 11.85 4.71 -8.76
N HIS A 154 10.69 5.25 -8.43
CA HIS A 154 9.97 4.99 -7.17
C HIS A 154 9.38 3.57 -7.13
N ILE A 155 10.22 2.58 -7.24
CA ILE A 155 9.85 1.20 -6.98
C ILE A 155 9.87 1.05 -5.47
N GLN A 156 8.71 0.88 -4.85
CA GLN A 156 8.55 0.63 -3.41
C GLN A 156 9.03 1.77 -2.49
N GLN A 157 8.82 3.00 -2.85
CA GLN A 157 9.03 4.07 -1.89
C GLN A 157 7.90 4.12 -0.87
N ASP A 158 8.32 4.09 0.38
CA ASP A 158 7.46 4.32 1.52
C ASP A 158 7.47 5.83 1.82
N TRP A 159 6.35 6.50 1.49
CA TRP A 159 6.20 7.93 1.73
C TRP A 159 5.16 8.14 2.82
N SER A 160 5.55 8.85 3.87
CA SER A 160 4.58 9.43 4.77
C SER A 160 3.75 10.47 4.02
N TYR A 161 2.45 10.39 4.14
CA TYR A 161 1.53 11.21 3.34
C TYR A 161 1.65 12.71 3.60
N PHE A 162 1.96 13.13 4.82
CA PHE A 162 2.03 14.53 5.22
C PHE A 162 3.38 15.00 5.69
N GLN A 163 4.11 14.14 6.31
CA GLN A 163 5.45 14.42 6.81
C GLN A 163 6.17 13.09 6.84
N HIS A 164 7.37 13.08 6.40
CA HIS A 164 8.17 11.86 6.23
C HIS A 164 8.30 10.97 7.48
N HIS A 165 7.71 11.29 8.61
CA HIS A 165 8.01 10.56 9.84
C HIS A 165 6.93 10.41 10.89
N ASP A 166 5.73 11.03 10.83
CA ASP A 166 5.07 11.22 12.11
C ASP A 166 3.74 10.57 12.38
N ASN A 167 2.98 10.15 11.42
CA ASN A 167 1.62 9.74 11.72
C ASN A 167 1.40 8.23 11.73
N GLY A 168 2.44 7.43 11.48
CA GLY A 168 2.29 5.99 11.29
C GLY A 168 1.35 5.65 10.13
N GLU A 169 1.22 6.58 9.16
CA GLU A 169 0.43 6.44 7.95
C GLU A 169 1.34 6.57 6.75
N PHE A 170 1.40 5.54 5.92
CA PHE A 170 2.34 5.41 4.82
C PHE A 170 1.62 5.09 3.53
N ALA A 171 2.26 5.44 2.41
CA ALA A 171 1.83 5.03 1.09
C ALA A 171 2.93 4.22 0.42
N LEU A 172 2.64 2.97 0.12
CA LEU A 172 3.53 2.11 -0.64
C LEU A 172 3.10 2.11 -2.10
N ARG A 173 4.02 2.45 -2.97
CA ARG A 173 3.80 2.44 -4.41
C ARG A 173 4.23 1.12 -5.01
N TYR A 174 3.60 0.76 -6.12
CA TYR A 174 4.00 -0.33 -7.00
C TYR A 174 4.00 -1.71 -6.36
N VAL A 175 3.09 -1.98 -5.46
CA VAL A 175 2.76 -3.35 -5.14
C VAL A 175 1.94 -3.90 -6.30
N SER A 176 2.48 -4.88 -6.98
CA SER A 176 1.84 -5.48 -8.15
C SER A 176 1.79 -7.00 -8.01
N PRO A 177 0.91 -7.68 -8.76
CA PRO A 177 0.93 -9.13 -8.80
C PRO A 177 2.28 -9.70 -9.24
N GLY A 178 2.97 -9.01 -10.17
CA GLY A 178 4.30 -9.40 -10.61
C GLY A 178 5.34 -9.31 -9.50
N LEU A 179 5.34 -8.23 -8.72
CA LEU A 179 6.21 -8.07 -7.55
C LEU A 179 5.90 -9.14 -6.49
N ALA A 180 4.62 -9.29 -6.13
CA ALA A 180 4.21 -10.27 -5.13
C ALA A 180 4.64 -11.69 -5.52
N LYS A 181 4.49 -12.03 -6.82
CA LYS A 181 4.97 -13.31 -7.34
C LYS A 181 6.49 -13.45 -7.24
N ALA A 182 7.25 -12.47 -7.70
CA ALA A 182 8.71 -12.51 -7.66
C ALA A 182 9.24 -12.64 -6.22
N TYR A 183 8.60 -11.96 -5.28
CA TYR A 183 8.93 -12.04 -3.86
C TYR A 183 8.62 -13.43 -3.29
N ALA A 184 7.44 -13.98 -3.61
CA ALA A 184 7.05 -15.32 -3.18
C ALA A 184 7.95 -16.41 -3.78
N ASP A 185 8.35 -16.28 -5.03
CA ASP A 185 9.27 -17.22 -5.71
C ASP A 185 10.65 -17.25 -5.01
N GLN A 186 11.08 -16.10 -4.47
CA GLN A 186 12.38 -15.99 -3.81
C GLN A 186 12.36 -16.38 -2.32
N PHE A 187 11.31 -16.04 -1.60
CA PHE A 187 11.27 -16.11 -0.14
C PHE A 187 10.27 -17.11 0.42
N GLY A 188 9.31 -17.57 -0.38
CA GLY A 188 8.29 -18.54 -0.01
C GLY A 188 6.88 -18.08 -0.41
N ALA A 189 6.02 -19.04 -0.75
CA ALA A 189 4.66 -18.78 -1.24
C ALA A 189 3.77 -18.04 -0.22
N GLU A 190 4.05 -18.17 1.06
CA GLU A 190 3.38 -17.47 2.15
C GLU A 190 3.52 -15.95 2.08
N TYR A 191 4.55 -15.45 1.40
CA TYR A 191 4.79 -14.01 1.21
C TYR A 191 4.10 -13.42 -0.03
N SER A 192 3.29 -14.20 -0.75
CA SER A 192 2.53 -13.71 -1.92
C SER A 192 1.49 -12.66 -1.55
N ASP A 193 0.97 -12.67 -0.33
CA ASP A 193 0.07 -11.64 0.20
C ASP A 193 0.85 -10.46 0.79
N PHE A 194 1.34 -9.61 -0.09
CA PHE A 194 2.21 -8.49 0.29
C PHE A 194 1.57 -7.53 1.29
N ALA A 195 0.25 -7.30 1.19
CA ALA A 195 -0.47 -6.40 2.10
C ALA A 195 -0.42 -6.84 3.57
N LYS A 196 -0.25 -8.13 3.81
CA LYS A 196 -0.15 -8.70 5.17
C LYS A 196 1.18 -8.35 5.85
N TYR A 197 2.23 -8.06 5.08
CA TYR A 197 3.60 -7.92 5.60
C TYR A 197 4.17 -6.51 5.47
N LEU A 198 3.34 -5.51 5.20
CA LEU A 198 3.69 -4.08 5.18
C LEU A 198 3.93 -3.48 6.60
#